data_7b35449d79ba48b30aca25d35ed58831
#
_entry.id   7b35449d79ba48b30aca25d35ed58831
#
_cell.length_a   1.000
_cell.length_b   1.000
_cell.length_c   1.000
_cell.angle_alpha   90.00
_cell.angle_beta   90.00
_cell.angle_gamma   90.00
#
_symmetry.space_group_name_H-M   'P 1'
#
loop_
_entity.id
_entity.type
_entity.pdbx_description
1 polymer ?
#
loop_
_entity_poly.entity_id
_entity_poly.type
_entity_poly.pdbx_seq_one_letter_code
_entity_poly.pdbx_strand_id
1 'polypeptide(L)' 'MISIIVPVYNVAPYLPKCLDSLVNQTYRDLEIICVNDGSTDGSLAILKEYAKVDERIKIISRENRG' A
#
# COMPACT_ATOMS: atom_id res chain seq x y z
N MET A 1 1.09 8.61 16.82
CA MET A 1 0.88 8.15 15.43
C MET A 1 0.90 6.63 15.35
N ILE A 2 -0.01 6.08 14.56
CA ILE A 2 -0.07 4.64 14.33
C ILE A 2 0.47 4.36 12.93
N SER A 3 1.42 3.44 12.82
CA SER A 3 1.96 3.04 11.53
C SER A 3 1.54 1.61 11.22
N ILE A 4 0.95 1.42 10.04
CA ILE A 4 0.55 0.10 9.57
C ILE A 4 1.48 -0.30 8.43
N ILE A 5 2.11 -1.45 8.56
CA ILE A 5 2.99 -1.98 7.52
C ILE A 5 2.22 -2.98 6.69
N VAL A 6 2.15 -2.73 5.38
CA VAL A 6 1.43 -3.61 4.45
C VAL A 6 2.44 -4.23 3.48
N PRO A 7 2.77 -5.50 3.65
CA PRO A 7 3.64 -6.17 2.70
C PRO A 7 2.89 -6.42 1.39
N VAL A 8 3.53 -6.11 0.27
CA VAL A 8 2.91 -6.22 -1.05
C VAL A 8 3.81 -7.04 -1.96
N TYR A 9 3.30 -8.20 -2.40
CA TYR A 9 3.99 -9.01 -3.39
C TYR A 9 2.95 -9.77 -4.22
N ASN A 10 2.75 -9.32 -5.46
CA ASN A 10 1.81 -9.94 -6.41
C ASN A 10 0.41 -10.15 -5.83
N VAL A 11 -0.13 -9.10 -5.20
CA VAL A 11 -1.45 -9.16 -4.57
C VAL A 11 -2.44 -8.21 -5.24
N ALA A 12 -2.22 -7.84 -6.51
CA ALA A 12 -3.06 -6.88 -7.21
C ALA A 12 -4.56 -7.19 -7.11
N PRO A 13 -5.02 -8.45 -7.23
CA PRO A 13 -6.45 -8.74 -7.13
C PRO A 13 -7.07 -8.41 -5.77
N TYR A 14 -6.27 -8.41 -4.72
CA TYR A 14 -6.76 -8.19 -3.34
C TYR A 14 -6.45 -6.79 -2.82
N LEU A 15 -5.55 -6.09 -3.48
CA LEU A 15 -4.99 -4.84 -2.96
C LEU A 15 -6.03 -3.73 -2.86
N PRO A 16 -6.90 -3.49 -3.86
CA PRO A 16 -7.89 -2.43 -3.74
C PRO A 16 -8.81 -2.60 -2.54
N LYS A 17 -9.26 -3.82 -2.28
CA LYS A 17 -10.13 -4.08 -1.14
C LYS A 17 -9.40 -3.81 0.18
N CYS A 18 -8.14 -4.23 0.27
CA CYS A 18 -7.32 -4.01 1.44
C CYS A 18 -7.10 -2.51 1.68
N LEU A 19 -6.72 -1.78 0.65
CA LEU A 19 -6.45 -0.36 0.76
C LEU A 19 -7.73 0.44 1.03
N ASP A 20 -8.84 0.08 0.41
CA ASP A 20 -10.12 0.74 0.68
C ASP A 20 -10.49 0.63 2.16
N SER A 21 -10.27 -0.53 2.75
CA SER A 21 -10.53 -0.74 4.17
C SER A 21 -9.66 0.16 5.03
N LEU A 22 -8.40 0.36 4.65
CA LEU A 22 -7.47 1.19 5.40
C LEU A 22 -7.76 2.68 5.24
N VAL A 23 -8.03 3.14 4.01
CA VAL A 23 -8.27 4.56 3.78
C VAL A 23 -9.60 5.03 4.32
N ASN A 24 -10.54 4.12 4.54
CA ASN A 24 -11.83 4.45 5.13
C ASN A 24 -11.78 4.64 6.64
N GLN A 25 -10.61 4.43 7.25
CA GLN A 25 -10.43 4.72 8.67
C GLN A 25 -10.53 6.23 8.89
N THR A 26 -11.32 6.63 9.89
CA THR A 26 -11.47 8.04 10.21
C THR A 26 -10.29 8.59 10.99
N TYR A 27 -9.39 7.73 11.40
CA TYR A 27 -8.24 8.11 12.22
C TYR A 27 -7.19 8.80 11.34
N ARG A 28 -6.97 10.08 11.60
CA ARG A 28 -6.06 10.87 10.77
C ARG A 28 -4.59 10.72 11.15
N ASP A 29 -4.31 10.35 12.37
CA ASP A 29 -2.94 10.16 12.84
C ASP A 29 -2.45 8.75 12.51
N LEU A 30 -2.59 8.40 11.24
CA LEU A 30 -2.30 7.07 10.71
C LEU A 30 -1.35 7.17 9.54
N GLU A 31 -0.34 6.33 9.53
CA GLU A 31 0.59 6.18 8.43
C GLU A 31 0.49 4.75 7.87
N ILE A 32 0.25 4.64 6.58
CA ILE A 32 0.14 3.35 5.90
C ILE A 32 1.38 3.16 5.04
N ILE A 33 2.25 2.25 5.45
CA ILE A 33 3.50 1.99 4.74
C ILE A 33 3.36 0.71 3.93
N CYS A 34 3.30 0.85 2.61
CA CYS A 34 3.18 -0.28 1.70
C CYS A 34 4.56 -0.64 1.17
N VAL A 35 5.03 -1.82 1.51
CA VAL A 35 6.33 -2.30 1.08
C VAL A 35 6.14 -3.21 -0.11
N ASN A 36 6.44 -2.71 -1.31
CA ASN A 36 6.35 -3.48 -2.54
C ASN A 36 7.66 -4.23 -2.75
N ASP A 37 7.61 -5.54 -2.59
CA ASP A 37 8.79 -6.40 -2.64
C ASP A 37 8.91 -7.08 -4.00
N GLY A 38 9.15 -6.26 -5.03
CA GLY A 38 9.40 -6.76 -6.38
C GLY A 38 8.19 -7.36 -7.07
N SER A 39 6.99 -6.78 -6.87
CA SER A 39 5.80 -7.28 -7.55
C SER A 39 5.94 -7.17 -9.06
N THR A 40 5.51 -8.20 -9.77
CA THR A 40 5.53 -8.24 -11.24
C THR A 40 4.14 -8.01 -11.83
N ASP A 41 3.11 -7.93 -11.01
CA ASP A 41 1.76 -7.63 -11.45
C ASP A 41 1.48 -6.11 -11.32
N GLY A 42 0.23 -5.70 -11.33
CA GLY A 42 -0.15 -4.30 -11.23
C GLY A 42 -0.16 -3.72 -9.82
N SER A 43 0.41 -4.41 -8.83
CA SER A 43 0.35 -3.96 -7.43
C SER A 43 0.93 -2.56 -7.25
N LEU A 44 2.10 -2.29 -7.83
CA LEU A 44 2.73 -0.97 -7.67
C LEU A 44 1.87 0.14 -8.27
N ALA A 45 1.26 -0.10 -9.43
CA ALA A 45 0.39 0.90 -10.04
C ALA A 45 -0.81 1.20 -9.16
N ILE A 46 -1.38 0.18 -8.54
CA ILE A 46 -2.52 0.34 -7.62
C ILE A 46 -2.09 1.17 -6.41
N LEU A 47 -0.92 0.88 -5.84
CA LEU A 47 -0.40 1.64 -4.71
C LEU A 47 -0.24 3.12 -5.06
N LYS A 48 0.30 3.40 -6.24
CA LYS A 48 0.50 4.79 -6.67
C LYS A 48 -0.81 5.54 -6.83
N GLU A 49 -1.84 4.87 -7.33
CA GLU A 49 -3.17 5.49 -7.48
C GLU A 49 -3.75 5.85 -6.12
N TYR A 50 -3.66 4.95 -5.15
CA TYR A 50 -4.15 5.23 -3.79
C TYR A 50 -3.34 6.32 -3.11
N ALA A 51 -2.03 6.36 -3.31
CA ALA A 51 -1.19 7.38 -2.71
C ALA A 51 -1.50 8.79 -3.23
N LYS A 52 -2.02 8.89 -4.46
CA LYS A 52 -2.44 10.19 -5.01
C LYS A 52 -3.63 10.79 -4.28
N VAL A 53 -4.52 9.94 -3.78
CA VAL A 53 -5.76 10.40 -3.14
C VAL A 53 -5.68 10.40 -1.61
N ASP A 54 -4.68 9.76 -1.03
CA ASP A 54 -4.51 9.71 0.41
C ASP A 54 -3.03 9.87 0.77
N GLU A 55 -2.69 11.02 1.34
CA GLU A 55 -1.30 11.34 1.67
C GLU A 55 -0.76 10.50 2.83
N ARG A 56 -1.61 9.77 3.55
CA ARG A 56 -1.17 8.89 4.62
C ARG A 56 -0.47 7.65 4.08
N ILE A 57 -0.62 7.37 2.78
CA ILE A 57 -0.04 6.19 2.16
C ILE A 57 1.39 6.50 1.71
N LYS A 58 2.33 5.71 2.20
CA LYS A 58 3.74 5.77 1.81
C LYS A 58 4.09 4.48 1.08
N ILE A 59 4.89 4.59 0.05
CA ILE A 59 5.27 3.43 -0.76
C ILE A 59 6.77 3.25 -0.69
N ILE A 60 7.19 2.06 -0.30
CA ILE A 60 8.58 1.63 -0.35
C ILE A 60 8.65 0.50 -1.37
N SER A 61 9.41 0.70 -2.43
CA SER A 61 9.53 -0.30 -3.49
C SER A 61 10.97 -0.79 -3.57
N ARG A 62 11.14 -2.10 -3.62
CA ARG A 62 12.46 -2.72 -3.70
C ARG A 62 12.39 -3.97 -4.56
N GLU A 63 13.56 -4.42 -5.01
CA GLU A 63 13.66 -5.64 -5.78
C GLU A 63 13.44 -6.86 -4.89
N ASN A 64 12.74 -7.85 -5.43
CA ASN A 64 12.58 -9.12 -4.74
C ASN A 64 13.88 -9.92 -4.85
N ARG A 65 14.47 -10.22 -3.72
CA ARG A 65 15.72 -10.99 -3.65
C ARG A 65 15.53 -12.39 -3.06
N GLY A 66 14.31 -12.72 -2.75
CA GLY A 66 13.99 -14.00 -2.13
C GLY A 66 13.61 -15.08 -3.10
#